data_b4356a9fa00b18d81f42f3ff6e38741a
#
_entry.id   b4356a9fa00b18d81f42f3ff6e38741a
#
_cell.length_a   1.000
_cell.length_b   1.000
_cell.length_c   1.000
_cell.angle_alpha   90.00
_cell.angle_beta   90.00
_cell.angle_gamma   90.00
#
_symmetry.space_group_name_H-M   'P 1'
#
loop_
_entity.id
_entity.type
_entity.pdbx_description
1 polymer ?
#
loop_
_entity_poly.entity_id
_entity_poly.type
_entity_poly.pdbx_seq_one_letter_code
_entity_poly.pdbx_strand_id
1 'polypeptide(L)'
;MGNGKKKAISGTIVAAMTLAISACGTESQDYTVSYKGIKTADVSSGVLVHDPSILQVDDTYYIFGSHMSAAKSTDLLNWEKVADGYSKTNPVYGQIYEVADQAFAYSGNKDSLIQTDDKQTHVWAPDVIYNKTTGLYYMYYCTTSTWNASNLCYGTSETPEGPYEWKGALIYSGFNRKTISGTDVLDYVDEDYAYKNYIQGGQYNYNDYPNAIDPTVFYDEDDRMWMVYGSWSGGIFLIELDPSTGQVIHPQADPDNNVDPYYGKRLLGGGHISIEGPYITYDKESGYYYLYVSYGALTSNGGYQVRVFRSETVDG
;
A
#
# COMPACT_ATOMS: atom_id res chain seq x y z
N MET A 1 31.58 -77.36 -53.38
CA MET A 1 30.17 -77.65 -53.12
C MET A 1 29.78 -76.94 -51.84
N GLY A 2 29.01 -75.96 -51.92
CA GLY A 2 28.61 -75.20 -50.67
C GLY A 2 27.77 -74.03 -51.10
N ASN A 3 26.47 -74.18 -51.05
CA ASN A 3 25.48 -73.18 -51.32
C ASN A 3 25.47 -72.06 -50.30
N GLY A 4 25.73 -70.82 -50.69
CA GLY A 4 25.49 -69.63 -49.95
C GLY A 4 24.11 -69.09 -50.16
N LYS A 5 23.23 -69.13 -49.17
CA LYS A 5 21.92 -68.48 -49.21
C LYS A 5 22.10 -67.02 -48.79
N LYS A 6 21.77 -66.09 -49.66
CA LYS A 6 21.59 -64.66 -49.35
C LYS A 6 20.31 -64.48 -48.55
N LYS A 7 20.42 -63.93 -47.31
CA LYS A 7 19.29 -63.44 -46.52
C LYS A 7 19.10 -61.94 -46.83
N ALA A 8 17.91 -61.61 -47.32
CA ALA A 8 17.48 -60.22 -47.46
C ALA A 8 17.14 -59.66 -46.01
N ILE A 9 17.75 -58.58 -45.69
CA ILE A 9 17.44 -57.81 -44.43
C ILE A 9 16.47 -56.73 -44.89
N SER A 10 15.22 -56.84 -44.41
CA SER A 10 14.22 -55.80 -44.50
C SER A 10 14.58 -54.75 -43.45
N GLY A 11 15.01 -53.60 -43.92
CA GLY A 11 15.27 -52.45 -43.01
C GLY A 11 14.00 -51.66 -42.77
N THR A 12 13.48 -51.76 -41.55
CA THR A 12 12.42 -50.88 -41.11
C THR A 12 13.06 -49.56 -40.70
N ILE A 13 12.79 -48.50 -41.45
CA ILE A 13 13.20 -47.14 -41.09
C ILE A 13 12.23 -46.66 -39.98
N VAL A 14 12.72 -46.64 -38.76
CA VAL A 14 12.05 -45.93 -37.66
C VAL A 14 12.47 -44.48 -37.75
N ALA A 15 11.55 -43.63 -38.26
CA ALA A 15 11.72 -42.19 -38.20
C ALA A 15 11.58 -41.73 -36.74
N ALA A 16 12.69 -41.47 -36.07
CA ALA A 16 12.70 -40.80 -34.79
C ALA A 16 12.38 -39.30 -35.01
N MET A 17 11.15 -38.90 -34.72
CA MET A 17 10.81 -37.49 -34.52
C MET A 17 11.46 -37.00 -33.23
N THR A 18 12.61 -36.36 -33.34
CA THR A 18 13.17 -35.56 -32.27
C THR A 18 12.34 -34.29 -32.13
N LEU A 19 11.43 -34.25 -31.15
CA LEU A 19 10.87 -32.99 -30.68
C LEU A 19 12.04 -32.17 -30.08
N ALA A 20 12.48 -31.15 -30.80
CA ALA A 20 13.31 -30.11 -30.23
C ALA A 20 12.42 -29.31 -29.25
N ILE A 21 12.45 -29.67 -27.99
CA ILE A 21 12.00 -28.78 -26.92
C ILE A 21 13.04 -27.67 -26.87
N SER A 22 12.72 -26.52 -27.47
CA SER A 22 13.43 -25.28 -27.19
C SER A 22 13.20 -24.99 -25.71
N ALA A 23 14.09 -25.46 -24.85
CA ALA A 23 14.25 -24.92 -23.54
C ALA A 23 14.61 -23.45 -23.72
N CYS A 24 13.66 -22.55 -23.46
CA CYS A 24 13.95 -21.15 -23.25
C CYS A 24 14.88 -21.12 -22.02
N GLY A 25 16.16 -21.15 -22.25
CA GLY A 25 17.17 -20.94 -21.26
C GLY A 25 16.98 -19.50 -20.79
N THR A 26 16.45 -19.32 -19.60
CA THR A 26 16.68 -18.09 -18.87
C THR A 26 18.16 -18.04 -18.57
N GLU A 27 18.93 -17.37 -19.44
CA GLU A 27 20.25 -16.89 -19.07
C GLU A 27 20.01 -15.99 -17.86
N SER A 28 20.38 -16.45 -16.69
CA SER A 28 20.56 -15.56 -15.54
C SER A 28 21.69 -14.61 -15.94
N GLN A 29 21.33 -13.40 -16.37
CA GLN A 29 22.31 -12.34 -16.48
C GLN A 29 22.77 -12.06 -15.04
N ASP A 30 23.95 -12.55 -14.72
CA ASP A 30 24.66 -12.13 -13.51
C ASP A 30 25.00 -10.64 -13.67
N TYR A 31 24.14 -9.78 -13.16
CA TYR A 31 24.41 -8.36 -13.05
C TYR A 31 25.43 -8.15 -11.95
N THR A 32 26.70 -8.09 -12.33
CA THR A 32 27.74 -7.64 -11.42
C THR A 32 27.61 -6.12 -11.27
N VAL A 33 26.97 -5.67 -10.23
CA VAL A 33 26.92 -4.23 -9.90
C VAL A 33 28.34 -3.77 -9.53
N SER A 34 28.91 -2.88 -10.33
CA SER A 34 30.21 -2.26 -10.04
C SER A 34 30.00 -1.00 -9.22
N TYR A 35 30.46 -1.02 -7.98
CA TYR A 35 30.47 0.16 -7.09
C TYR A 35 31.68 1.07 -7.31
N LYS A 36 32.46 0.84 -8.34
CA LYS A 36 33.64 1.65 -8.65
C LYS A 36 33.21 3.07 -9.04
N GLY A 37 33.65 4.03 -8.27
CA GLY A 37 33.36 5.46 -8.50
C GLY A 37 32.13 5.99 -7.80
N ILE A 38 31.41 5.18 -7.04
CA ILE A 38 30.34 5.64 -6.15
C ILE A 38 31.00 6.45 -5.02
N LYS A 39 30.61 7.71 -4.91
CA LYS A 39 30.98 8.54 -3.77
C LYS A 39 30.00 8.26 -2.65
N THR A 40 30.50 7.91 -1.49
CA THR A 40 29.73 7.85 -0.26
C THR A 40 29.79 9.18 0.46
N ALA A 41 28.70 9.59 1.06
CA ALA A 41 28.66 10.74 1.97
C ALA A 41 28.14 10.26 3.32
N ASP A 42 28.62 10.91 4.39
CA ASP A 42 28.10 10.63 5.72
C ASP A 42 26.70 11.23 5.85
N VAL A 43 25.76 10.42 6.32
CA VAL A 43 24.42 10.89 6.66
C VAL A 43 24.43 11.37 8.11
N SER A 44 24.10 12.63 8.31
CA SER A 44 23.88 13.18 9.66
C SER A 44 22.39 13.17 9.95
N SER A 45 21.95 12.15 10.67
CA SER A 45 20.55 11.98 11.01
C SER A 45 20.41 11.82 12.51
N GLY A 46 19.91 12.87 13.17
CA GLY A 46 19.42 12.82 14.55
C GLY A 46 17.95 12.41 14.64
N VAL A 47 17.36 11.88 13.55
CA VAL A 47 15.94 11.55 13.44
C VAL A 47 15.75 10.09 13.10
N LEU A 48 14.68 9.51 13.65
CA LEU A 48 14.15 8.20 13.28
C LEU A 48 12.73 8.41 12.76
N VAL A 49 12.48 7.94 11.54
CA VAL A 49 11.17 7.99 10.91
C VAL A 49 10.86 6.59 10.40
N HIS A 50 9.82 5.96 10.93
CA HIS A 50 9.36 4.63 10.54
C HIS A 50 8.26 4.76 9.49
N ASP A 51 8.17 3.82 8.55
CA ASP A 51 7.24 3.81 7.41
C ASP A 51 7.22 5.16 6.67
N PRO A 52 8.36 5.61 6.15
CA PRO A 52 8.48 6.97 5.66
C PRO A 52 7.81 7.17 4.30
N SER A 53 7.10 8.28 4.14
CA SER A 53 6.83 8.88 2.84
C SER A 53 7.63 10.17 2.67
N ILE A 54 7.93 10.54 1.43
CA ILE A 54 8.76 11.70 1.12
C ILE A 54 8.02 12.64 0.16
N LEU A 55 8.06 13.93 0.48
CA LEU A 55 7.53 15.01 -0.36
C LEU A 55 8.65 16.02 -0.63
N GLN A 56 8.84 16.39 -1.89
CA GLN A 56 9.71 17.49 -2.25
C GLN A 56 8.88 18.74 -2.56
N VAL A 57 9.24 19.85 -1.91
CA VAL A 57 8.68 21.18 -2.19
C VAL A 57 9.85 22.14 -2.36
N ASP A 58 9.96 22.70 -3.54
CA ASP A 58 11.13 23.48 -3.95
C ASP A 58 12.45 22.72 -3.69
N ASP A 59 13.37 23.31 -2.92
CA ASP A 59 14.66 22.72 -2.57
C ASP A 59 14.63 21.94 -1.23
N THR A 60 13.43 21.71 -0.67
CA THR A 60 13.29 21.03 0.62
C THR A 60 12.57 19.71 0.47
N TYR A 61 13.13 18.67 1.08
CA TYR A 61 12.54 17.35 1.22
C TYR A 61 11.93 17.24 2.61
N TYR A 62 10.69 16.80 2.66
CA TYR A 62 9.95 16.50 3.88
C TYR A 62 9.74 15.00 3.97
N ILE A 63 9.92 14.44 5.14
CA ILE A 63 9.66 13.03 5.40
C ILE A 63 8.67 12.92 6.54
N PHE A 64 7.62 12.09 6.34
CA PHE A 64 6.55 11.85 7.31
C PHE A 64 6.54 10.37 7.63
N GLY A 65 6.21 10.00 8.85
CA GLY A 65 6.18 8.60 9.23
C GLY A 65 5.30 8.28 10.43
N SER A 66 5.23 7.00 10.70
CA SER A 66 4.48 6.44 11.82
C SER A 66 4.84 7.12 13.15
N HIS A 67 3.90 7.03 14.11
CA HIS A 67 4.04 7.61 15.44
C HIS A 67 4.12 9.15 15.47
N MET A 68 3.55 9.81 14.47
CA MET A 68 3.52 11.27 14.34
C MET A 68 4.91 11.91 14.24
N SER A 69 5.81 11.24 13.52
CA SER A 69 7.18 11.71 13.25
C SER A 69 7.25 12.44 11.92
N ALA A 70 8.08 13.49 11.86
CA ALA A 70 8.42 14.18 10.63
C ALA A 70 9.81 14.82 10.72
N ALA A 71 10.49 14.92 9.58
CA ALA A 71 11.75 15.60 9.44
C ALA A 71 11.86 16.29 8.09
N LYS A 72 12.85 17.16 7.91
CA LYS A 72 13.15 17.84 6.64
C LYS A 72 14.63 17.87 6.35
N SER A 73 14.96 18.01 5.06
CA SER A 73 16.34 18.14 4.58
C SER A 73 16.36 18.91 3.26
N THR A 74 17.50 19.58 2.98
CA THR A 74 17.75 20.23 1.69
C THR A 74 18.74 19.45 0.82
N ASP A 75 19.31 18.35 1.34
CA ASP A 75 20.36 17.58 0.67
C ASP A 75 20.22 16.06 0.78
N LEU A 76 19.14 15.58 1.46
CA LEU A 76 18.87 14.18 1.78
C LEU A 76 19.95 13.52 2.68
N LEU A 77 20.92 14.26 3.14
CA LEU A 77 22.03 13.78 3.98
C LEU A 77 21.93 14.31 5.40
N ASN A 78 21.55 15.57 5.53
CA ASN A 78 21.41 16.26 6.80
C ASN A 78 19.93 16.48 7.10
N TRP A 79 19.42 15.81 8.13
CA TRP A 79 18.01 15.83 8.49
C TRP A 79 17.77 16.60 9.79
N GLU A 80 16.78 17.48 9.75
CA GLU A 80 16.28 18.23 10.90
C GLU A 80 14.93 17.67 11.33
N LYS A 81 14.77 17.36 12.61
CA LYS A 81 13.50 16.90 13.16
C LYS A 81 12.48 18.04 13.18
N VAL A 82 11.30 17.81 12.59
CA VAL A 82 10.16 18.73 12.58
C VAL A 82 9.16 18.32 13.66
N ALA A 83 8.85 17.04 13.78
CA ALA A 83 7.85 16.52 14.69
C ALA A 83 8.23 15.13 15.22
N ASP A 84 7.74 14.80 16.41
CA ASP A 84 7.91 13.49 17.02
C ASP A 84 6.90 13.27 18.15
N GLY A 85 6.24 12.10 18.13
CA GLY A 85 5.38 11.62 19.20
C GLY A 85 3.98 12.25 19.30
N TYR A 86 3.17 11.61 20.11
CA TYR A 86 1.75 11.91 20.30
C TYR A 86 1.57 13.09 21.27
N SER A 87 1.33 14.28 20.74
CA SER A 87 1.11 15.49 21.53
C SER A 87 0.25 16.49 20.78
N LYS A 88 -0.61 17.22 21.50
CA LYS A 88 -1.33 18.37 20.97
C LYS A 88 -0.40 19.51 20.53
N THR A 89 0.83 19.53 21.05
CA THR A 89 1.87 20.50 20.67
C THR A 89 2.76 20.02 19.53
N ASN A 90 2.49 18.82 18.97
CA ASN A 90 3.17 18.36 17.78
C ASN A 90 2.86 19.33 16.61
N PRO A 91 3.86 19.95 15.98
CA PRO A 91 3.62 20.99 14.97
C PRO A 91 2.95 20.51 13.72
N VAL A 92 3.08 19.22 13.39
CA VAL A 92 2.51 18.60 12.18
C VAL A 92 1.15 17.98 12.49
N TYR A 93 1.06 17.17 13.55
CA TYR A 93 -0.08 16.30 13.84
C TYR A 93 -0.92 16.78 15.04
N GLY A 94 -0.56 17.88 15.67
CA GLY A 94 -1.18 18.31 16.94
C GLY A 94 -2.68 18.53 16.84
N GLN A 95 -3.18 19.07 15.74
CA GLN A 95 -4.61 19.26 15.52
C GLN A 95 -5.36 17.94 15.31
N ILE A 96 -4.73 16.93 14.67
CA ILE A 96 -5.31 15.59 14.57
C ILE A 96 -5.43 14.97 15.97
N TYR A 97 -4.42 15.13 16.80
CA TYR A 97 -4.42 14.61 18.16
C TYR A 97 -5.37 15.40 19.08
N GLU A 98 -5.65 16.67 18.80
CA GLU A 98 -6.61 17.47 19.57
C GLU A 98 -8.04 16.96 19.40
N VAL A 99 -8.40 16.44 18.21
CA VAL A 99 -9.70 15.83 17.90
C VAL A 99 -9.65 14.30 17.97
N ALA A 100 -8.87 13.77 18.91
CA ALA A 100 -8.64 12.33 19.06
C ALA A 100 -9.93 11.51 19.30
N ASP A 101 -10.94 12.10 19.94
CA ASP A 101 -12.26 11.53 20.12
C ASP A 101 -13.03 11.32 18.81
N GLN A 102 -12.67 12.03 17.75
CA GLN A 102 -13.20 11.86 16.38
C GLN A 102 -12.25 11.07 15.51
N ALA A 103 -11.00 11.50 15.41
CA ALA A 103 -9.99 10.87 14.55
C ALA A 103 -9.74 9.39 14.91
N PHE A 104 -9.90 9.03 16.17
CA PHE A 104 -9.71 7.68 16.68
C PHE A 104 -10.99 7.00 17.19
N ALA A 105 -12.16 7.57 16.87
CA ALA A 105 -13.45 7.10 17.38
C ALA A 105 -13.70 5.62 17.08
N TYR A 106 -13.29 5.15 15.92
CA TYR A 106 -13.44 3.75 15.52
C TYR A 106 -12.29 2.88 16.02
N SER A 107 -11.06 3.25 15.75
CA SER A 107 -9.92 2.33 15.75
C SER A 107 -8.91 2.54 16.86
N GLY A 108 -9.08 3.43 17.77
CA GLY A 108 -7.87 3.65 18.54
C GLY A 108 -7.92 4.32 19.87
N ASN A 109 -9.03 4.84 20.32
CA ASN A 109 -9.07 5.41 21.67
C ASN A 109 -9.94 4.57 22.61
N LYS A 110 -9.91 4.94 23.89
CA LYS A 110 -10.69 4.27 24.95
C LYS A 110 -12.20 4.27 24.71
N ASP A 111 -12.69 5.21 23.90
CA ASP A 111 -14.10 5.43 23.62
C ASP A 111 -14.50 4.82 22.26
N SER A 112 -13.56 4.18 21.54
CA SER A 112 -13.84 3.53 20.27
C SER A 112 -14.80 2.35 20.43
N LEU A 113 -15.56 2.06 19.38
CA LEU A 113 -16.46 0.90 19.34
C LEU A 113 -15.70 -0.43 19.46
N ILE A 114 -14.42 -0.44 19.10
CA ILE A 114 -13.55 -1.59 19.21
C ILE A 114 -12.65 -1.40 20.42
N GLN A 115 -13.03 -2.06 21.49
CA GLN A 115 -12.26 -2.10 22.73
C GLN A 115 -11.09 -3.08 22.56
N THR A 116 -9.89 -2.61 22.88
CA THR A 116 -8.69 -3.44 22.88
C THR A 116 -8.00 -3.34 24.23
N ASP A 117 -7.23 -4.37 24.58
CA ASP A 117 -6.41 -4.36 25.79
C ASP A 117 -5.24 -3.38 25.67
N ASP A 118 -4.78 -3.13 24.46
CA ASP A 118 -3.82 -2.09 24.13
C ASP A 118 -4.56 -0.77 23.90
N LYS A 119 -4.52 0.09 24.88
CA LYS A 119 -5.16 1.42 24.86
C LYS A 119 -4.35 2.46 24.08
N GLN A 120 -3.33 2.04 23.36
CA GLN A 120 -2.49 2.95 22.60
C GLN A 120 -3.18 3.31 21.29
N THR A 121 -3.20 4.59 21.03
CA THR A 121 -3.65 5.18 19.78
C THR A 121 -2.47 5.22 18.83
N HIS A 122 -2.62 4.63 17.66
CA HIS A 122 -1.57 4.60 16.66
C HIS A 122 -1.99 5.38 15.41
N VAL A 123 -1.09 6.24 14.95
CA VAL A 123 -1.09 6.82 13.61
C VAL A 123 0.09 6.21 12.86
N TRP A 124 -0.18 5.51 11.76
CA TRP A 124 0.85 4.82 10.99
C TRP A 124 0.87 5.24 9.53
N ALA A 125 2.04 5.08 8.93
CA ALA A 125 2.33 5.17 7.52
C ALA A 125 1.61 6.35 6.83
N PRO A 126 1.81 7.59 7.26
CA PRO A 126 1.22 8.75 6.57
C PRO A 126 1.88 8.95 5.21
N ASP A 127 1.10 9.39 4.24
CA ASP A 127 1.57 9.89 2.96
C ASP A 127 1.04 11.30 2.70
N VAL A 128 1.87 12.15 2.10
CA VAL A 128 1.53 13.56 1.86
C VAL A 128 1.67 13.90 0.39
N ILE A 129 0.60 14.50 -0.14
CA ILE A 129 0.58 14.99 -1.52
C ILE A 129 0.12 16.45 -1.58
N TYR A 130 0.69 17.22 -2.52
CA TYR A 130 0.13 18.52 -2.87
C TYR A 130 -1.06 18.33 -3.81
N ASN A 131 -2.24 18.74 -3.37
CA ASN A 131 -3.44 18.68 -4.17
C ASN A 131 -3.52 19.89 -5.12
N LYS A 132 -3.30 19.64 -6.41
CA LYS A 132 -3.27 20.66 -7.47
C LYS A 132 -4.61 21.42 -7.63
N THR A 133 -5.73 20.76 -7.28
CA THR A 133 -7.08 21.31 -7.43
C THR A 133 -7.42 22.31 -6.34
N THR A 134 -7.06 22.00 -5.10
CA THR A 134 -7.39 22.83 -3.93
C THR A 134 -6.27 23.77 -3.50
N GLY A 135 -5.02 23.50 -3.93
CA GLY A 135 -3.84 24.24 -3.53
C GLY A 135 -3.39 23.95 -2.10
N LEU A 136 -3.85 22.83 -1.51
CA LEU A 136 -3.53 22.41 -0.14
C LEU A 136 -2.67 21.15 -0.16
N TYR A 137 -1.96 20.92 0.93
CA TYR A 137 -1.32 19.65 1.22
C TYR A 137 -2.31 18.72 1.91
N TYR A 138 -2.42 17.50 1.40
CA TYR A 138 -3.28 16.45 1.94
C TYR A 138 -2.40 15.37 2.54
N MET A 139 -2.61 15.06 3.79
CA MET A 139 -1.98 13.93 4.47
C MET A 139 -3.00 12.81 4.64
N TYR A 140 -2.70 11.65 4.06
CA TYR A 140 -3.46 10.43 4.24
C TYR A 140 -2.70 9.53 5.23
N TYR A 141 -3.40 8.94 6.18
CA TYR A 141 -2.79 8.11 7.22
C TYR A 141 -3.81 7.12 7.74
N CYS A 142 -3.36 6.13 8.48
CA CYS A 142 -4.30 5.27 9.18
C CYS A 142 -4.29 5.53 10.69
N THR A 143 -5.43 5.25 11.32
CA THR A 143 -5.52 5.04 12.75
C THR A 143 -5.83 3.58 13.02
N THR A 144 -5.18 3.00 14.01
CA THR A 144 -5.34 1.59 14.38
C THR A 144 -5.01 1.39 15.84
N SER A 145 -5.59 0.35 16.44
CA SER A 145 -5.27 -0.06 17.82
C SER A 145 -4.88 -1.53 17.91
N THR A 146 -5.29 -2.31 16.94
CA THR A 146 -5.07 -3.77 16.89
C THR A 146 -4.48 -4.21 15.56
N TRP A 147 -3.99 -3.28 14.75
CA TRP A 147 -3.60 -3.47 13.35
C TRP A 147 -4.66 -4.19 12.47
N ASN A 148 -5.71 -4.68 13.03
CA ASN A 148 -6.82 -5.34 12.34
C ASN A 148 -8.05 -4.42 12.21
N ALA A 149 -8.39 -3.70 13.29
CA ALA A 149 -9.46 -2.72 13.30
C ALA A 149 -8.87 -1.35 13.03
N SER A 150 -8.91 -0.95 11.77
CA SER A 150 -8.23 0.22 11.27
C SER A 150 -9.14 1.06 10.40
N ASN A 151 -8.82 2.32 10.27
CA ASN A 151 -9.44 3.19 9.28
C ASN A 151 -8.43 4.15 8.67
N LEU A 152 -8.56 4.38 7.37
CA LEU A 152 -7.86 5.43 6.67
C LEU A 152 -8.52 6.77 6.95
N CYS A 153 -7.69 7.77 7.21
CA CYS A 153 -8.09 9.14 7.49
C CYS A 153 -7.32 10.11 6.60
N TYR A 154 -7.80 11.35 6.56
CA TYR A 154 -7.03 12.42 5.93
C TYR A 154 -7.17 13.73 6.69
N GLY A 155 -6.17 14.58 6.50
CA GLY A 155 -6.13 15.94 6.98
C GLY A 155 -5.52 16.86 5.94
N THR A 156 -5.75 18.17 6.06
CA THR A 156 -5.23 19.16 5.11
C THR A 156 -4.45 20.26 5.82
N SER A 157 -3.51 20.85 5.09
CA SER A 157 -2.72 22.00 5.55
C SER A 157 -2.40 22.94 4.40
N GLU A 158 -2.19 24.21 4.70
CA GLU A 158 -1.69 25.21 3.73
C GLU A 158 -0.19 25.07 3.49
N THR A 159 0.55 24.38 4.39
CA THR A 159 1.99 24.21 4.31
C THR A 159 2.39 22.74 4.45
N PRO A 160 3.53 22.30 3.87
CA PRO A 160 3.97 20.91 3.99
C PRO A 160 4.31 20.53 5.43
N GLU A 161 4.72 21.47 6.27
CA GLU A 161 5.05 21.24 7.67
C GLU A 161 3.80 21.17 8.59
N GLY A 162 2.61 21.34 8.04
CA GLY A 162 1.37 21.36 8.85
C GLY A 162 1.11 22.74 9.48
N PRO A 163 0.29 22.80 10.56
CA PRO A 163 -0.44 21.67 11.12
C PRO A 163 -1.51 21.12 10.17
N TYR A 164 -1.65 19.80 10.15
CA TYR A 164 -2.72 19.15 9.36
C TYR A 164 -4.00 19.07 10.19
N GLU A 165 -5.05 19.69 9.66
CA GLU A 165 -6.38 19.66 10.24
C GLU A 165 -7.11 18.39 9.78
N TRP A 166 -7.58 17.59 10.72
CA TRP A 166 -8.37 16.39 10.44
C TRP A 166 -9.66 16.72 9.70
N LYS A 167 -9.95 15.99 8.62
CA LYS A 167 -11.12 16.18 7.76
C LYS A 167 -12.11 15.03 7.80
N GLY A 168 -11.65 13.81 8.07
CA GLY A 168 -12.53 12.65 8.15
C GLY A 168 -11.80 11.32 8.01
N ALA A 169 -12.59 10.27 8.21
CA ALA A 169 -12.21 8.91 7.85
C ALA A 169 -12.75 8.57 6.45
N LEU A 170 -12.11 7.64 5.78
CA LEU A 170 -12.34 7.32 4.37
C LEU A 170 -12.72 5.86 4.15
N ILE A 171 -12.03 4.93 4.77
CA ILE A 171 -12.20 3.50 4.61
C ILE A 171 -12.00 2.82 5.95
N TYR A 172 -12.83 1.84 6.25
CA TYR A 172 -12.80 1.09 7.50
C TYR A 172 -12.55 -0.39 7.25
N SER A 173 -11.83 -1.04 8.16
CA SER A 173 -11.61 -2.50 8.17
C SER A 173 -11.70 -3.08 9.57
N GLY A 174 -11.85 -4.41 9.67
CA GLY A 174 -11.84 -5.10 10.96
C GLY A 174 -13.15 -5.04 11.75
N PHE A 175 -14.23 -4.57 11.17
CA PHE A 175 -15.55 -4.56 11.80
C PHE A 175 -16.19 -5.96 11.82
N ASN A 176 -17.22 -6.10 12.60
CA ASN A 176 -18.12 -7.22 12.62
C ASN A 176 -19.58 -6.74 12.66
N ARG A 177 -20.54 -7.64 12.76
CA ARG A 177 -21.98 -7.28 12.77
C ARG A 177 -22.38 -6.29 13.88
N LYS A 178 -21.61 -6.21 14.98
CA LYS A 178 -21.92 -5.30 16.09
C LYS A 178 -21.28 -3.94 15.91
N THR A 179 -20.16 -3.88 15.20
CA THR A 179 -19.32 -2.66 15.08
C THR A 179 -19.43 -1.98 13.73
N ILE A 180 -20.00 -2.63 12.71
CA ILE A 180 -20.19 -2.05 11.37
C ILE A 180 -21.02 -0.75 11.39
N SER A 181 -21.94 -0.61 12.32
CA SER A 181 -22.73 0.64 12.48
C SER A 181 -21.90 1.83 12.94
N GLY A 182 -20.65 1.63 13.35
CA GLY A 182 -19.70 2.68 13.66
C GLY A 182 -18.82 3.06 12.47
N THR A 183 -19.13 2.55 11.27
CA THR A 183 -18.45 2.82 10.00
C THR A 183 -19.45 3.41 9.00
N ASP A 184 -18.97 3.87 7.86
CA ASP A 184 -19.79 4.33 6.74
C ASP A 184 -20.09 3.23 5.71
N VAL A 185 -19.66 2.00 5.94
CA VAL A 185 -19.79 0.88 4.99
C VAL A 185 -21.23 0.71 4.49
N LEU A 186 -22.21 0.84 5.40
CA LEU A 186 -23.63 0.67 5.05
C LEU A 186 -24.24 1.86 4.29
N ASP A 187 -23.49 2.95 4.11
CA ASP A 187 -23.88 4.05 3.23
C ASP A 187 -23.61 3.73 1.76
N TYR A 188 -22.69 2.77 1.49
CA TYR A 188 -22.24 2.39 0.15
C TYR A 188 -22.69 1.00 -0.30
N VAL A 189 -22.90 0.08 0.62
CA VAL A 189 -23.40 -1.27 0.35
C VAL A 189 -24.55 -1.63 1.29
N ASP A 190 -25.48 -2.46 0.85
CA ASP A 190 -26.53 -2.93 1.72
C ASP A 190 -26.01 -3.94 2.77
N GLU A 191 -26.82 -4.14 3.82
CA GLU A 191 -26.45 -5.00 4.95
C GLU A 191 -26.24 -6.46 4.53
N ASP A 192 -27.04 -6.97 3.59
CA ASP A 192 -26.93 -8.35 3.09
C ASP A 192 -25.61 -8.54 2.34
N TYR A 193 -25.23 -7.56 1.49
CA TYR A 193 -23.94 -7.58 0.82
C TYR A 193 -22.79 -7.55 1.82
N ALA A 194 -22.82 -6.61 2.77
CA ALA A 194 -21.78 -6.46 3.78
C ALA A 194 -21.61 -7.73 4.63
N TYR A 195 -22.72 -8.31 5.09
CA TYR A 195 -22.67 -9.52 5.92
C TYR A 195 -22.22 -10.76 5.16
N LYS A 196 -22.57 -10.88 3.89
CA LYS A 196 -22.18 -11.99 3.05
C LYS A 196 -20.69 -11.95 2.67
N ASN A 197 -20.19 -10.77 2.34
CA ASN A 197 -18.86 -10.61 1.75
C ASN A 197 -17.82 -10.24 2.82
N TYR A 198 -18.10 -9.24 3.66
CA TYR A 198 -17.11 -8.67 4.58
C TYR A 198 -17.04 -9.39 5.94
N ILE A 199 -18.00 -10.27 6.25
CA ILE A 199 -18.05 -10.96 7.55
C ILE A 199 -18.07 -12.45 7.37
N GLN A 200 -17.01 -13.12 7.79
CA GLN A 200 -16.87 -14.57 7.76
C GLN A 200 -16.69 -15.13 9.18
N GLY A 201 -17.49 -16.13 9.55
CA GLY A 201 -17.40 -16.71 10.90
C GLY A 201 -17.67 -15.72 12.03
N GLY A 202 -18.42 -14.65 11.76
CA GLY A 202 -18.75 -13.60 12.72
C GLY A 202 -17.67 -12.53 12.93
N GLN A 203 -16.56 -12.62 12.19
CA GLN A 203 -15.46 -11.67 12.19
C GLN A 203 -15.29 -11.06 10.79
N TYR A 204 -14.50 -9.99 10.70
CA TYR A 204 -14.11 -9.43 9.41
C TYR A 204 -13.38 -10.47 8.55
N ASN A 205 -13.66 -10.48 7.25
CA ASN A 205 -13.07 -11.43 6.31
C ASN A 205 -11.68 -10.95 5.87
N TYR A 206 -10.68 -11.17 6.71
CA TYR A 206 -9.29 -10.80 6.45
C TYR A 206 -8.63 -11.52 5.29
N ASN A 207 -9.22 -12.60 4.77
CA ASN A 207 -8.62 -13.29 3.64
C ASN A 207 -8.89 -12.59 2.31
N ASP A 208 -10.03 -11.94 2.20
CA ASP A 208 -10.51 -11.39 0.94
C ASP A 208 -10.55 -9.85 0.91
N TYR A 209 -10.60 -9.20 2.08
CA TYR A 209 -10.73 -7.75 2.18
C TYR A 209 -9.56 -7.10 2.89
N PRO A 210 -9.20 -5.84 2.53
CA PRO A 210 -7.97 -5.21 2.97
C PRO A 210 -7.98 -4.89 4.46
N ASN A 211 -6.80 -4.72 5.03
CA ASN A 211 -6.63 -3.91 6.21
C ASN A 211 -6.48 -2.44 5.75
N ALA A 212 -7.25 -1.53 6.32
CA ALA A 212 -7.28 -0.12 5.97
C ALA A 212 -6.09 0.64 6.60
N ILE A 213 -4.88 0.28 6.16
CA ILE A 213 -3.60 0.90 6.56
C ILE A 213 -2.67 1.08 5.35
N ASP A 214 -1.53 1.72 5.55
CA ASP A 214 -0.47 1.97 4.58
C ASP A 214 -0.95 2.68 3.29
N PRO A 215 -1.60 3.84 3.39
CA PRO A 215 -2.04 4.57 2.20
C PRO A 215 -0.85 5.24 1.51
N THR A 216 -0.85 5.21 0.18
CA THR A 216 -0.01 6.06 -0.68
C THR A 216 -0.87 6.70 -1.76
N VAL A 217 -0.69 7.98 -2.00
CA VAL A 217 -1.53 8.78 -2.91
C VAL A 217 -0.69 9.37 -4.04
N PHE A 218 -1.19 9.26 -5.27
CA PHE A 218 -0.48 9.72 -6.45
C PHE A 218 -1.46 10.21 -7.53
N TYR A 219 -0.92 10.90 -8.54
CA TYR A 219 -1.64 11.24 -9.76
C TYR A 219 -1.21 10.31 -10.89
N ASP A 220 -2.18 9.85 -11.69
CA ASP A 220 -1.90 9.17 -12.94
C ASP A 220 -1.54 10.16 -14.07
N GLU A 221 -1.32 9.63 -15.29
CA GLU A 221 -0.98 10.43 -16.46
C GLU A 221 -2.11 11.37 -16.93
N ASP A 222 -3.35 11.09 -16.52
CA ASP A 222 -4.54 11.89 -16.82
C ASP A 222 -4.89 12.87 -15.69
N ASP A 223 -3.98 13.06 -14.71
CA ASP A 223 -4.16 13.89 -13.52
C ASP A 223 -5.33 13.44 -12.61
N ARG A 224 -5.78 12.18 -12.72
CA ARG A 224 -6.69 11.57 -11.74
C ARG A 224 -5.93 11.22 -10.47
N MET A 225 -6.57 11.39 -9.35
CA MET A 225 -5.97 11.15 -8.03
C MET A 225 -6.36 9.76 -7.52
N TRP A 226 -5.37 9.00 -7.11
CA TRP A 226 -5.53 7.60 -6.67
C TRP A 226 -4.90 7.37 -5.31
N MET A 227 -5.47 6.44 -4.57
CA MET A 227 -4.89 5.89 -3.34
C MET A 227 -4.68 4.39 -3.51
N VAL A 228 -3.44 3.93 -3.31
CA VAL A 228 -3.11 2.52 -3.12
C VAL A 228 -2.87 2.26 -1.65
N TYR A 229 -3.42 1.16 -1.10
CA TYR A 229 -3.37 0.89 0.33
C TYR A 229 -3.54 -0.60 0.63
N GLY A 230 -3.31 -0.99 1.87
CA GLY A 230 -3.53 -2.34 2.34
C GLY A 230 -2.26 -3.00 2.87
N SER A 231 -2.45 -3.93 3.77
CA SER A 231 -1.39 -4.67 4.43
C SER A 231 -1.90 -6.05 4.80
N TRP A 232 -1.14 -7.08 4.44
CA TRP A 232 -1.48 -8.48 4.67
C TRP A 232 -2.91 -8.79 4.21
N SER A 233 -3.74 -9.33 5.08
CA SER A 233 -5.21 -9.48 4.92
C SER A 233 -5.64 -9.84 3.48
N GLY A 234 -6.59 -9.14 2.90
CA GLY A 234 -7.04 -9.31 1.51
C GLY A 234 -6.07 -8.77 0.46
N GLY A 235 -4.94 -8.17 0.87
CA GLY A 235 -3.92 -7.67 -0.03
C GLY A 235 -3.94 -6.17 -0.24
N ILE A 236 -3.44 -5.75 -1.40
CA ILE A 236 -3.26 -4.37 -1.81
C ILE A 236 -4.39 -3.96 -2.74
N PHE A 237 -5.01 -2.81 -2.42
CA PHE A 237 -6.16 -2.26 -3.13
C PHE A 237 -5.86 -0.87 -3.68
N LEU A 238 -6.55 -0.53 -4.75
CA LEU A 238 -6.49 0.76 -5.43
C LEU A 238 -7.89 1.37 -5.49
N ILE A 239 -7.99 2.66 -5.17
CA ILE A 239 -9.26 3.39 -5.23
C ILE A 239 -9.03 4.82 -5.71
N GLU A 240 -9.97 5.35 -6.48
CA GLU A 240 -9.91 6.73 -6.97
C GLU A 240 -10.34 7.72 -5.90
N LEU A 241 -9.73 8.89 -5.89
CA LEU A 241 -10.06 10.00 -5.00
C LEU A 241 -10.60 11.18 -5.79
N ASP A 242 -11.59 11.86 -5.25
CA ASP A 242 -12.06 13.14 -5.77
C ASP A 242 -11.05 14.25 -5.41
N PRO A 243 -10.34 14.82 -6.39
CA PRO A 243 -9.35 15.85 -6.11
C PRO A 243 -9.94 17.15 -5.55
N SER A 244 -11.25 17.38 -5.67
CA SER A 244 -11.89 18.56 -5.11
C SER A 244 -12.15 18.46 -3.60
N THR A 245 -12.28 17.25 -3.09
CA THR A 245 -12.58 16.95 -1.68
C THR A 245 -11.52 16.13 -0.97
N GLY A 246 -10.73 15.34 -1.70
CA GLY A 246 -9.81 14.35 -1.16
C GLY A 246 -10.47 13.07 -0.67
N GLN A 247 -11.77 12.91 -0.89
CA GLN A 247 -12.55 11.75 -0.47
C GLN A 247 -12.51 10.64 -1.52
N VAL A 248 -12.88 9.45 -1.10
CA VAL A 248 -12.95 8.26 -1.96
C VAL A 248 -14.12 8.37 -2.94
N ILE A 249 -13.87 8.00 -4.18
CA ILE A 249 -14.90 7.72 -5.18
C ILE A 249 -15.16 6.23 -5.19
N HIS A 250 -16.28 5.82 -4.61
CA HIS A 250 -16.65 4.41 -4.53
C HIS A 250 -17.08 3.87 -5.90
N PRO A 251 -16.41 2.82 -6.43
CA PRO A 251 -16.72 2.28 -7.75
C PRO A 251 -17.99 1.44 -7.74
N GLN A 252 -18.48 1.13 -8.93
CA GLN A 252 -19.46 0.05 -9.09
C GLN A 252 -18.76 -1.32 -8.91
N ALA A 253 -19.45 -2.27 -8.27
CA ALA A 253 -18.94 -3.61 -8.12
C ALA A 253 -18.66 -4.27 -9.48
N ASP A 254 -17.46 -4.84 -9.65
CA ASP A 254 -17.08 -5.65 -10.80
C ASP A 254 -16.22 -6.84 -10.34
N PRO A 255 -16.88 -7.95 -9.94
CA PRO A 255 -16.19 -9.13 -9.42
C PRO A 255 -15.25 -9.79 -10.44
N ASP A 256 -15.53 -9.66 -11.74
CA ASP A 256 -14.72 -10.25 -12.80
C ASP A 256 -13.35 -9.55 -12.91
N ASN A 257 -13.30 -8.27 -12.52
CA ASN A 257 -12.08 -7.47 -12.48
C ASN A 257 -11.58 -7.20 -11.03
N ASN A 258 -12.06 -7.96 -10.04
CA ASN A 258 -11.72 -7.81 -8.63
C ASN A 258 -12.00 -6.42 -8.05
N VAL A 259 -13.08 -5.75 -8.50
CA VAL A 259 -13.51 -4.45 -8.00
C VAL A 259 -14.61 -4.63 -6.96
N ASP A 260 -14.32 -4.21 -5.75
CA ASP A 260 -15.28 -4.14 -4.65
C ASP A 260 -15.88 -2.73 -4.56
N PRO A 261 -17.21 -2.59 -4.32
CA PRO A 261 -17.88 -1.29 -4.32
C PRO A 261 -17.46 -0.37 -3.17
N TYR A 262 -16.92 -0.91 -2.09
CA TYR A 262 -16.43 -0.12 -0.95
C TYR A 262 -14.90 0.02 -0.94
N TYR A 263 -14.17 -1.06 -1.23
CA TYR A 263 -12.72 -1.09 -1.11
C TYR A 263 -11.96 -0.77 -2.39
N GLY A 264 -12.62 -0.72 -3.55
CA GLY A 264 -11.96 -0.52 -4.84
C GLY A 264 -11.40 -1.80 -5.45
N LYS A 265 -10.39 -1.68 -6.30
CA LYS A 265 -9.80 -2.79 -7.05
C LYS A 265 -8.67 -3.46 -6.27
N ARG A 266 -8.74 -4.78 -6.07
CA ARG A 266 -7.61 -5.53 -5.54
C ARG A 266 -6.56 -5.74 -6.63
N LEU A 267 -5.35 -5.22 -6.41
CA LEU A 267 -4.22 -5.36 -7.31
C LEU A 267 -3.41 -6.63 -7.05
N LEU A 268 -3.12 -6.91 -5.77
CA LEU A 268 -2.25 -8.01 -5.34
C LEU A 268 -2.77 -8.64 -4.06
N GLY A 269 -2.36 -9.89 -3.82
CA GLY A 269 -2.54 -10.56 -2.53
C GLY A 269 -3.86 -11.29 -2.39
N GLY A 270 -4.35 -11.36 -1.18
CA GLY A 270 -5.45 -12.21 -0.74
C GLY A 270 -4.93 -13.42 0.05
N GLY A 271 -5.82 -14.03 0.85
CA GLY A 271 -5.45 -15.17 1.67
C GLY A 271 -4.41 -14.88 2.75
N HIS A 272 -4.35 -13.64 3.21
CA HIS A 272 -3.44 -13.17 4.28
C HIS A 272 -1.94 -13.35 3.92
N ILE A 273 -1.59 -13.15 2.64
CA ILE A 273 -0.19 -13.13 2.21
C ILE A 273 0.51 -11.92 2.83
N SER A 274 1.76 -12.09 3.28
CA SER A 274 2.52 -11.01 3.92
C SER A 274 3.10 -10.04 2.88
N ILE A 275 2.29 -9.07 2.49
CA ILE A 275 2.62 -7.92 1.65
C ILE A 275 2.05 -6.66 2.29
N GLU A 276 2.79 -5.54 2.23
CA GLU A 276 2.39 -4.28 2.83
C GLU A 276 3.14 -3.10 2.22
N GLY A 277 2.81 -1.87 2.67
CA GLY A 277 3.52 -0.66 2.28
C GLY A 277 3.53 -0.43 0.76
N PRO A 278 2.38 -0.40 0.08
CA PRO A 278 2.35 -0.21 -1.36
C PRO A 278 2.76 1.22 -1.74
N TYR A 279 3.50 1.34 -2.86
CA TYR A 279 3.86 2.63 -3.45
C TYR A 279 3.81 2.51 -4.97
N ILE A 280 3.12 3.43 -5.64
CA ILE A 280 3.02 3.44 -7.12
C ILE A 280 3.71 4.67 -7.69
N THR A 281 4.49 4.46 -8.74
CA THR A 281 5.06 5.52 -9.58
C THR A 281 4.74 5.28 -11.05
N TYR A 282 4.53 6.34 -11.79
CA TYR A 282 4.47 6.30 -13.25
C TYR A 282 5.79 6.78 -13.86
N ASP A 283 6.39 5.92 -14.68
CA ASP A 283 7.60 6.27 -15.43
C ASP A 283 7.24 6.66 -16.86
N LYS A 284 7.37 7.94 -17.17
CA LYS A 284 7.02 8.52 -18.48
C LYS A 284 7.89 8.00 -19.63
N GLU A 285 9.12 7.55 -19.35
CA GLU A 285 10.03 7.05 -20.39
C GLU A 285 9.61 5.66 -20.87
N SER A 286 9.26 4.78 -19.93
CA SER A 286 8.82 3.42 -20.24
C SER A 286 7.33 3.30 -20.50
N GLY A 287 6.51 4.26 -20.06
CA GLY A 287 5.04 4.21 -20.14
C GLY A 287 4.43 3.20 -19.16
N TYR A 288 5.16 2.83 -18.10
CA TYR A 288 4.67 1.86 -17.10
C TYR A 288 4.41 2.48 -15.76
N TYR A 289 3.41 1.95 -15.07
CA TYR A 289 3.23 2.06 -13.63
C TYR A 289 4.06 0.99 -12.94
N TYR A 290 4.78 1.37 -11.88
CA TYR A 290 5.54 0.45 -11.04
C TYR A 290 4.94 0.45 -9.64
N LEU A 291 4.47 -0.72 -9.20
CA LEU A 291 4.00 -0.95 -7.84
C LEU A 291 5.12 -1.62 -7.03
N TYR A 292 5.55 -0.93 -6.00
CA TYR A 292 6.50 -1.43 -4.99
C TYR A 292 5.72 -1.88 -3.76
N VAL A 293 6.09 -3.02 -3.21
CA VAL A 293 5.51 -3.55 -1.96
C VAL A 293 6.60 -4.16 -1.09
N SER A 294 6.44 -4.06 0.21
CA SER A 294 7.21 -4.83 1.17
C SER A 294 6.63 -6.24 1.28
N TYR A 295 7.46 -7.25 1.14
CA TYR A 295 7.06 -8.66 1.17
C TYR A 295 7.82 -9.42 2.25
N GLY A 296 7.14 -10.31 2.95
CA GLY A 296 7.70 -11.04 4.09
C GLY A 296 7.29 -10.41 5.41
N ALA A 297 7.88 -10.86 6.50
CA ALA A 297 7.57 -10.32 7.83
C ALA A 297 8.74 -9.47 8.36
N LEU A 298 8.42 -8.38 9.05
CA LEU A 298 9.36 -7.48 9.71
C LEU A 298 9.95 -8.15 10.98
N THR A 299 10.66 -9.25 10.77
CA THR A 299 11.36 -9.99 11.81
C THR A 299 12.73 -10.45 11.31
N SER A 300 13.65 -10.78 12.22
CA SER A 300 15.00 -11.21 11.85
C SER A 300 15.05 -12.42 10.90
N ASN A 301 14.00 -13.23 10.87
CA ASN A 301 13.89 -14.42 10.02
C ASN A 301 12.77 -14.30 8.97
N GLY A 302 12.12 -13.14 8.85
CA GLY A 302 10.91 -12.97 8.05
C GLY A 302 11.14 -12.78 6.56
N GLY A 303 12.40 -12.59 6.12
CA GLY A 303 12.74 -12.39 4.71
C GLY A 303 12.15 -11.12 4.13
N TYR A 304 12.07 -10.04 4.93
CA TYR A 304 11.48 -8.77 4.52
C TYR A 304 12.25 -8.17 3.35
N GLN A 305 11.56 -7.91 2.24
CA GLN A 305 12.16 -7.49 0.98
C GLN A 305 11.19 -6.64 0.17
N VAL A 306 11.72 -5.75 -0.67
CA VAL A 306 10.91 -5.02 -1.65
C VAL A 306 10.69 -5.90 -2.88
N ARG A 307 9.43 -5.96 -3.35
CA ARG A 307 9.07 -6.53 -4.65
C ARG A 307 8.48 -5.44 -5.53
N VAL A 308 8.72 -5.57 -6.83
CA VAL A 308 8.27 -4.60 -7.83
C VAL A 308 7.43 -5.32 -8.88
N PHE A 309 6.28 -4.74 -9.19
CA PHE A 309 5.37 -5.17 -10.26
C PHE A 309 5.20 -4.00 -11.22
N ARG A 310 4.83 -4.25 -12.45
CA ARG A 310 4.56 -3.19 -13.42
C ARG A 310 3.33 -3.49 -14.26
N SER A 311 2.66 -2.44 -14.72
CA SER A 311 1.53 -2.48 -15.64
C SER A 311 1.57 -1.30 -16.60
N GLU A 312 0.91 -1.43 -17.75
CA GLU A 312 0.67 -0.33 -18.71
C GLU A 312 -0.51 0.55 -18.28
N THR A 313 -1.35 0.06 -17.37
CA THR A 313 -2.50 0.80 -16.82
C THR A 313 -2.36 0.98 -15.31
N VAL A 314 -2.96 2.04 -14.78
CA VAL A 314 -2.88 2.38 -13.34
C VAL A 314 -3.47 1.28 -12.45
N ASP A 315 -4.43 0.57 -12.98
CA ASP A 315 -5.21 -0.45 -12.26
C ASP A 315 -4.76 -1.90 -12.53
N GLY A 316 -3.65 -2.11 -13.23
CA GLY A 316 -3.00 -3.42 -13.40
C GLY A 316 -3.47 -4.26 -14.58
#